data_22486d79676778cce1a00443fb7d623d
#
_entry.id   22486d79676778cce1a00443fb7d623d
#
_cell.length_a   1.000
_cell.length_b   1.000
_cell.length_c   1.000
_cell.angle_alpha   90.00
_cell.angle_beta   90.00
_cell.angle_gamma   90.00
#
_symmetry.space_group_name_H-M   'P 1'
#
loop_
_entity.id
_entity.type
_entity.pdbx_description
1 polymer ?
#
loop_
_entity_poly.entity_id
_entity_poly.type
_entity_poly.pdbx_seq_one_letter_code
_entity_poly.pdbx_strand_id
1 'polypeptide(L)'
;NKIDLIIFTGVAGAANKKLCQWDIVIANEIIQHDMDARPIFEKFVLPPLKKSKLKSDNFLKDWITSSLTKNIKNGHLTRFGNIKEGLIATGDLFISDEKVIKRLKDEIPNLEAIEMEGGAVAQVAEQENVPWVVIRVISDSADSNSVMDFDLFLKDYVLNSWEILDCILQNIPKMPNN
;
A
#
# COMPACT_ATOMS: atom_id res chain seq x y z
N ASN A 1 9.36 18.01 -17.41
CA ASN A 1 8.43 16.99 -17.89
C ASN A 1 7.23 16.97 -16.95
N LYS A 2 6.02 16.89 -17.52
CA LYS A 2 4.81 16.72 -16.73
C LYS A 2 4.70 15.25 -16.33
N ILE A 3 4.37 15.00 -15.06
CA ILE A 3 4.06 13.65 -14.56
C ILE A 3 2.55 13.47 -14.68
N ASP A 4 2.12 12.40 -15.35
CA ASP A 4 0.70 12.13 -15.58
C ASP A 4 0.08 11.24 -14.49
N LEU A 5 0.88 10.39 -13.86
CA LEU A 5 0.45 9.49 -12.77
C LEU A 5 1.64 8.99 -11.95
N ILE A 6 1.38 8.51 -10.74
CA ILE A 6 2.35 7.83 -9.88
C ILE A 6 1.81 6.45 -9.50
N ILE A 7 2.59 5.41 -9.79
CA ILE A 7 2.37 4.05 -9.30
C ILE A 7 3.52 3.71 -8.36
N PHE A 8 3.23 3.47 -7.11
CA PHE A 8 4.24 3.17 -6.10
C PHE A 8 4.09 1.74 -5.59
N THR A 9 5.08 0.90 -5.86
CA THR A 9 5.10 -0.51 -5.46
C THR A 9 6.11 -0.75 -4.36
N GLY A 10 5.90 -1.80 -3.58
CA GLY A 10 6.78 -2.19 -2.48
C GLY A 10 6.19 -3.31 -1.64
N VAL A 11 6.67 -3.43 -0.43
CA VAL A 11 6.28 -4.46 0.53
C VAL A 11 5.56 -3.86 1.73
N ALA A 12 4.80 -4.67 2.48
CA ALA A 12 4.15 -4.28 3.72
C ALA A 12 3.94 -5.48 4.65
N GLY A 13 3.90 -5.24 5.95
CA GLY A 13 3.42 -6.20 6.93
C GLY A 13 1.89 -6.25 6.96
N ALA A 14 1.32 -7.45 7.16
CA ALA A 14 -0.12 -7.64 7.26
C ALA A 14 -0.67 -7.20 8.62
N ALA A 15 -1.52 -6.19 8.66
CA ALA A 15 -2.33 -5.89 9.84
C ALA A 15 -3.58 -6.78 9.93
N ASN A 16 -4.14 -7.18 8.81
CA ASN A 16 -5.25 -8.11 8.74
C ASN A 16 -4.73 -9.55 8.70
N LYS A 17 -5.04 -10.34 9.75
CA LYS A 17 -4.62 -11.76 9.88
C LYS A 17 -5.14 -12.70 8.77
N LYS A 18 -6.01 -12.23 7.88
CA LYS A 18 -6.48 -13.00 6.71
C LYS A 18 -5.56 -12.87 5.50
N LEU A 19 -4.64 -11.91 5.54
CA LEU A 19 -3.65 -11.74 4.49
C LEU A 19 -2.49 -12.71 4.72
N CYS A 20 -2.05 -13.32 3.63
CA CYS A 20 -0.91 -14.23 3.60
C CYS A 20 0.28 -13.55 2.90
N GLN A 21 1.48 -14.06 3.16
CA GLN A 21 2.67 -13.65 2.41
C GLN A 21 2.42 -13.82 0.90
N TRP A 22 2.88 -12.88 0.09
CA TRP A 22 2.63 -12.73 -1.35
C TRP A 22 1.22 -12.27 -1.75
N ASP A 23 0.29 -12.07 -0.83
CA ASP A 23 -0.94 -11.34 -1.16
C ASP A 23 -0.62 -9.90 -1.56
N ILE A 24 -1.44 -9.33 -2.43
CA ILE A 24 -1.28 -7.95 -2.92
C ILE A 24 -2.34 -7.07 -2.28
N VAL A 25 -1.92 -5.99 -1.63
CA VAL A 25 -2.83 -4.94 -1.15
C VAL A 25 -2.70 -3.72 -2.05
N ILE A 26 -3.81 -3.28 -2.63
CA ILE A 26 -3.92 -2.05 -3.40
C ILE A 26 -4.61 -1.02 -2.50
N ALA A 27 -3.96 0.11 -2.26
CA ALA A 27 -4.50 1.12 -1.36
C ALA A 27 -5.79 1.74 -1.91
N ASN A 28 -6.88 1.64 -1.17
CA ASN A 28 -8.03 2.52 -1.33
C ASN A 28 -7.75 3.89 -0.73
N GLU A 29 -7.16 3.84 0.46
CA GLU A 29 -6.79 4.99 1.26
C GLU A 29 -5.46 4.71 1.95
N ILE A 30 -4.72 5.78 2.22
CA ILE A 30 -3.54 5.75 3.08
C ILE A 30 -3.75 6.70 4.25
N ILE A 31 -3.26 6.28 5.43
CA ILE A 31 -3.23 7.08 6.65
C ILE A 31 -1.82 7.07 7.24
N GLN A 32 -1.34 8.22 7.72
CA GLN A 32 -0.09 8.28 8.47
C GLN A 32 -0.38 8.04 9.96
N HIS A 33 -0.06 6.84 10.45
CA HIS A 33 -0.50 6.37 11.76
C HIS A 33 0.26 7.00 12.93
N ASP A 34 1.41 7.56 12.69
CA ASP A 34 2.26 8.24 13.67
C ASP A 34 2.14 9.78 13.64
N MET A 35 1.28 10.33 12.76
CA MET A 35 1.02 11.76 12.72
C MET A 35 0.15 12.19 13.92
N ASP A 36 0.71 13.03 14.78
CA ASP A 36 0.03 13.60 15.93
C ASP A 36 0.43 15.05 16.15
N ALA A 37 -0.39 15.97 15.68
CA ALA A 37 -0.19 17.41 15.82
C ALA A 37 -1.19 18.05 16.80
N ARG A 38 -1.71 17.27 17.76
CA ARG A 38 -2.60 17.78 18.80
C ARG A 38 -1.89 18.78 19.75
N PRO A 39 -2.56 19.80 20.25
CA PRO A 39 -4.00 20.07 20.12
C PRO A 39 -4.39 20.94 18.91
N ILE A 40 -3.46 21.26 18.00
CA ILE A 40 -3.73 22.16 16.85
C ILE A 40 -4.59 21.47 15.79
N PHE A 41 -4.31 20.19 15.54
CA PHE A 41 -5.07 19.31 14.66
C PHE A 41 -5.46 18.03 15.38
N GLU A 42 -6.49 17.37 14.93
CA GLU A 42 -6.81 16.01 15.41
C GLU A 42 -5.70 15.02 15.04
N LYS A 43 -5.62 13.93 15.81
CA LYS A 43 -4.67 12.84 15.51
C LYS A 43 -4.87 12.33 14.08
N PHE A 44 -3.79 11.97 13.40
CA PHE A 44 -3.71 11.52 12.02
C PHE A 44 -3.97 12.59 10.95
N VAL A 45 -4.38 13.80 11.30
CA VAL A 45 -4.58 14.87 10.32
C VAL A 45 -3.24 15.41 9.85
N LEU A 46 -3.02 15.36 8.54
CA LEU A 46 -1.89 15.98 7.86
C LEU A 46 -2.15 17.50 7.76
N PRO A 47 -1.40 18.35 8.48
CA PRO A 47 -1.69 19.78 8.55
C PRO A 47 -1.77 20.51 7.19
N PRO A 48 -0.86 20.23 6.22
CA PRO A 48 -0.90 20.92 4.92
C PRO A 48 -2.16 20.60 4.12
N LEU A 49 -2.68 19.38 4.23
CA LEU A 49 -3.83 18.89 3.45
C LEU A 49 -5.15 18.96 4.22
N LYS A 50 -5.09 19.11 5.54
CA LYS A 50 -6.25 19.06 6.45
C LYS A 50 -7.07 17.78 6.27
N LYS A 51 -6.41 16.67 5.95
CA LYS A 51 -6.98 15.33 5.73
C LYS A 51 -6.26 14.33 6.62
N SER A 52 -6.98 13.37 7.18
CA SER A 52 -6.40 12.23 7.90
C SER A 52 -6.16 11.02 6.98
N LYS A 53 -6.90 10.93 5.89
CA LYS A 53 -6.76 9.87 4.90
C LYS A 53 -6.62 10.46 3.51
N LEU A 54 -5.72 9.90 2.74
CA LEU A 54 -5.51 10.21 1.34
C LEU A 54 -6.09 9.09 0.48
N LYS A 55 -6.85 9.45 -0.56
CA LYS A 55 -7.54 8.48 -1.42
C LYS A 55 -6.78 8.28 -2.71
N SER A 56 -6.51 7.01 -3.04
CA SER A 56 -5.98 6.65 -4.34
C SER A 56 -6.94 7.06 -5.47
N ASP A 57 -6.38 7.33 -6.64
CA ASP A 57 -7.18 7.56 -7.83
C ASP A 57 -7.98 6.30 -8.18
N ASN A 58 -9.31 6.42 -8.29
CA ASN A 58 -10.19 5.29 -8.50
C ASN A 58 -9.95 4.62 -9.85
N PHE A 59 -9.72 5.39 -10.91
CA PHE A 59 -9.48 4.84 -12.24
C PHE A 59 -8.19 4.00 -12.28
N LEU A 60 -7.11 4.51 -11.71
CA LEU A 60 -5.84 3.79 -11.59
C LEU A 60 -6.01 2.51 -10.77
N LYS A 61 -6.66 2.62 -9.62
CA LYS A 61 -6.90 1.50 -8.72
C LYS A 61 -7.68 0.38 -9.41
N ASP A 62 -8.82 0.71 -10.02
CA ASP A 62 -9.70 -0.27 -10.68
C ASP A 62 -9.02 -0.92 -11.88
N TRP A 63 -8.28 -0.16 -12.66
CA TRP A 63 -7.49 -0.68 -13.76
C TRP A 63 -6.41 -1.65 -13.28
N ILE A 64 -5.63 -1.29 -12.26
CA ILE A 64 -4.56 -2.14 -11.71
C ILE A 64 -5.15 -3.41 -11.11
N THR A 65 -6.21 -3.30 -10.31
CA THR A 65 -6.92 -4.46 -9.73
C THR A 65 -7.36 -5.43 -10.83
N SER A 66 -7.95 -4.91 -11.90
CA SER A 66 -8.42 -5.71 -13.04
C SER A 66 -7.26 -6.37 -13.78
N SER A 67 -6.19 -5.62 -14.05
CA SER A 67 -5.00 -6.12 -14.74
C SER A 67 -4.32 -7.24 -13.97
N LEU A 68 -4.01 -7.02 -12.70
CA LEU A 68 -3.34 -8.01 -11.85
C LEU A 68 -4.22 -9.26 -11.64
N THR A 69 -5.53 -9.07 -11.39
CA THR A 69 -6.48 -10.19 -11.25
C THR A 69 -6.52 -11.07 -12.50
N LYS A 70 -6.53 -10.46 -13.68
CA LYS A 70 -6.50 -11.18 -14.96
C LYS A 70 -5.19 -11.98 -15.11
N ASN A 71 -4.05 -11.38 -14.78
CA ASN A 71 -2.76 -12.03 -14.92
C ASN A 71 -2.58 -13.18 -13.93
N ILE A 72 -3.06 -13.05 -12.68
CA ILE A 72 -3.08 -14.17 -11.71
C ILE A 72 -3.94 -15.31 -12.24
N LYS A 73 -5.16 -15.04 -12.72
CA LYS A 73 -6.07 -16.06 -13.25
C LYS A 73 -5.51 -16.78 -14.49
N ASN A 74 -4.72 -16.09 -15.29
CA ASN A 74 -4.09 -16.64 -16.49
C ASN A 74 -2.77 -17.37 -16.19
N GLY A 75 -2.33 -17.45 -14.95
CA GLY A 75 -1.11 -18.13 -14.55
C GLY A 75 0.18 -17.39 -14.89
N HIS A 76 0.13 -16.07 -15.09
CA HIS A 76 1.32 -15.25 -15.33
C HIS A 76 1.97 -14.76 -14.03
N LEU A 77 1.18 -14.53 -12.98
CA LEU A 77 1.65 -14.08 -11.65
C LEU A 77 1.50 -15.22 -10.63
N THR A 78 2.09 -16.38 -10.92
CA THR A 78 1.89 -17.61 -10.11
C THR A 78 2.45 -17.54 -8.70
N ARG A 79 3.39 -16.61 -8.46
CA ARG A 79 3.99 -16.39 -7.15
C ARG A 79 3.07 -15.60 -6.22
N PHE A 80 2.25 -14.74 -6.80
CA PHE A 80 1.41 -13.81 -6.04
C PHE A 80 0.07 -14.45 -5.65
N GLY A 81 -0.39 -14.10 -4.45
CA GLY A 81 -1.64 -14.59 -3.88
C GLY A 81 -2.86 -13.76 -4.27
N ASN A 82 -3.75 -13.56 -3.30
CA ASN A 82 -4.97 -12.81 -3.52
C ASN A 82 -4.72 -11.30 -3.60
N ILE A 83 -5.62 -10.60 -4.31
CA ILE A 83 -5.63 -9.14 -4.35
C ILE A 83 -6.69 -8.64 -3.38
N LYS A 84 -6.31 -7.69 -2.54
CA LYS A 84 -7.19 -7.00 -1.60
C LYS A 84 -7.07 -5.49 -1.81
N GLU A 85 -8.19 -4.82 -1.98
CA GLU A 85 -8.25 -3.37 -1.85
C GLU A 85 -8.47 -3.00 -0.39
N GLY A 86 -7.75 -2.00 0.13
CA GLY A 86 -7.89 -1.66 1.53
C GLY A 86 -7.11 -0.45 2.01
N LEU A 87 -7.25 -0.17 3.31
CA LEU A 87 -6.55 0.90 4.00
C LEU A 87 -5.13 0.44 4.35
N ILE A 88 -4.13 1.24 3.96
CA ILE A 88 -2.72 1.05 4.32
C ILE A 88 -2.31 2.14 5.31
N ALA A 89 -1.61 1.78 6.37
CA ALA A 89 -1.01 2.74 7.30
C ALA A 89 0.49 2.90 7.04
N THR A 90 0.94 4.15 7.01
CA THR A 90 2.36 4.52 6.90
C THR A 90 2.86 5.08 8.22
N GLY A 91 4.11 4.79 8.59
CA GLY A 91 4.81 5.42 9.72
C GLY A 91 6.28 5.02 9.77
N ASP A 92 7.08 5.72 10.58
CA ASP A 92 8.54 5.60 10.61
C ASP A 92 9.05 4.42 11.45
N LEU A 93 8.16 3.53 11.91
CA LEU A 93 8.51 2.39 12.74
C LEU A 93 8.20 1.07 12.03
N PHE A 94 9.17 0.15 12.01
CA PHE A 94 8.93 -1.25 11.67
C PHE A 94 8.08 -1.90 12.77
N ILE A 95 6.84 -2.27 12.43
CA ILE A 95 5.87 -2.82 13.39
C ILE A 95 5.92 -4.34 13.37
N SER A 96 6.48 -4.93 14.44
CA SER A 96 6.58 -6.39 14.64
C SER A 96 5.92 -6.88 15.94
N ASP A 97 5.24 -6.00 16.68
CA ASP A 97 4.55 -6.33 17.94
C ASP A 97 3.03 -6.39 17.73
N GLU A 98 2.44 -7.57 17.96
CA GLU A 98 0.99 -7.77 17.85
C GLU A 98 0.17 -6.81 18.73
N LYS A 99 0.69 -6.36 19.89
CA LYS A 99 0.00 -5.39 20.74
C LYS A 99 -0.08 -4.02 20.07
N VAL A 100 0.98 -3.64 19.35
CA VAL A 100 1.01 -2.38 18.59
C VAL A 100 0.01 -2.47 17.44
N ILE A 101 0.00 -3.58 16.71
CA ILE A 101 -0.96 -3.81 15.62
C ILE A 101 -2.40 -3.75 16.13
N LYS A 102 -2.67 -4.43 17.26
CA LYS A 102 -4.00 -4.40 17.87
C LYS A 102 -4.43 -2.98 18.20
N ARG A 103 -3.55 -2.20 18.86
CA ARG A 103 -3.83 -0.79 19.17
C ARG A 103 -4.08 0.04 17.91
N LEU A 104 -3.28 -0.13 16.86
CA LEU A 104 -3.48 0.57 15.59
C LEU A 104 -4.83 0.20 14.97
N LYS A 105 -5.25 -1.05 15.02
CA LYS A 105 -6.56 -1.49 14.51
C LYS A 105 -7.73 -0.97 15.32
N ASP A 106 -7.56 -0.77 16.63
CA ASP A 106 -8.58 -0.16 17.49
C ASP A 106 -8.75 1.34 17.15
N GLU A 107 -7.66 2.03 16.81
CA GLU A 107 -7.66 3.44 16.41
C GLU A 107 -7.98 3.65 14.92
N ILE A 108 -7.63 2.71 14.07
CA ILE A 108 -7.76 2.76 12.60
C ILE A 108 -8.55 1.54 12.12
N PRO A 109 -9.88 1.59 12.16
CA PRO A 109 -10.72 0.49 11.70
C PRO A 109 -10.46 0.13 10.23
N ASN A 110 -10.57 -1.17 9.91
CA ASN A 110 -10.35 -1.74 8.57
C ASN A 110 -8.91 -1.60 8.04
N LEU A 111 -7.93 -1.48 8.93
CA LEU A 111 -6.53 -1.50 8.57
C LEU A 111 -6.14 -2.87 7.99
N GLU A 112 -5.60 -2.87 6.76
CA GLU A 112 -5.19 -4.08 6.05
C GLU A 112 -3.67 -4.32 6.15
N ALA A 113 -2.86 -3.29 5.92
CA ALA A 113 -1.41 -3.42 5.88
C ALA A 113 -0.70 -2.19 6.48
N ILE A 114 0.56 -2.36 6.86
CA ILE A 114 1.41 -1.31 7.46
C ILE A 114 2.74 -1.29 6.70
N GLU A 115 3.20 -0.11 6.35
CA GLU A 115 4.45 0.13 5.63
C GLU A 115 5.07 1.49 6.03
N MET A 116 6.11 1.98 5.35
CA MET A 116 6.90 3.11 5.85
C MET A 116 7.05 4.29 4.89
N GLU A 117 6.56 4.24 3.63
CA GLU A 117 6.85 5.27 2.62
C GLU A 117 5.61 5.77 1.84
N GLY A 118 4.58 4.95 1.72
CA GLY A 118 3.43 5.23 0.86
C GLY A 118 2.67 6.51 1.20
N GLY A 119 2.59 6.85 2.49
CA GLY A 119 1.98 8.09 2.95
C GLY A 119 2.71 9.33 2.48
N ALA A 120 4.05 9.30 2.44
CA ALA A 120 4.85 10.43 1.94
C ALA A 120 4.64 10.63 0.43
N VAL A 121 4.65 9.53 -0.35
CA VAL A 121 4.38 9.58 -1.79
C VAL A 121 2.98 10.11 -2.07
N ALA A 122 1.96 9.59 -1.37
CA ALA A 122 0.58 10.03 -1.50
C ALA A 122 0.40 11.51 -1.15
N GLN A 123 1.06 11.98 -0.07
CA GLN A 123 1.00 13.38 0.34
C GLN A 123 1.54 14.31 -0.74
N VAL A 124 2.72 14.02 -1.30
CA VAL A 124 3.30 14.83 -2.38
C VAL A 124 2.42 14.80 -3.63
N ALA A 125 1.93 13.62 -4.01
CA ALA A 125 1.05 13.48 -5.17
C ALA A 125 -0.25 14.31 -5.02
N GLU A 126 -0.87 14.29 -3.83
CA GLU A 126 -2.05 15.13 -3.53
C GLU A 126 -1.74 16.63 -3.63
N GLN A 127 -0.58 17.06 -3.11
CA GLN A 127 -0.16 18.48 -3.17
C GLN A 127 0.09 18.94 -4.60
N GLU A 128 0.63 18.08 -5.45
CA GLU A 128 0.93 18.36 -6.86
C GLU A 128 -0.25 18.06 -7.80
N ASN A 129 -1.39 17.61 -7.28
CA ASN A 129 -2.56 17.18 -8.05
C ASN A 129 -2.23 16.12 -9.11
N VAL A 130 -1.37 15.16 -8.78
CA VAL A 130 -1.00 14.03 -9.63
C VAL A 130 -1.78 12.79 -9.19
N PRO A 131 -2.52 12.11 -10.09
CA PRO A 131 -3.17 10.84 -9.79
C PRO A 131 -2.16 9.81 -9.30
N TRP A 132 -2.50 9.06 -8.24
CA TRP A 132 -1.58 8.11 -7.64
C TRP A 132 -2.28 6.83 -7.16
N VAL A 133 -1.51 5.77 -7.05
CA VAL A 133 -1.89 4.52 -6.42
C VAL A 133 -0.69 3.87 -5.75
N VAL A 134 -0.90 3.26 -4.60
CA VAL A 134 0.10 2.48 -3.87
C VAL A 134 -0.29 1.00 -3.89
N ILE A 135 0.68 0.15 -4.20
CA ILE A 135 0.55 -1.31 -4.26
C ILE A 135 1.59 -1.91 -3.30
N ARG A 136 1.16 -2.81 -2.45
CA ARG A 136 2.05 -3.50 -1.52
C ARG A 136 1.89 -5.01 -1.60
N VAL A 137 3.01 -5.72 -1.63
CA VAL A 137 3.03 -7.18 -1.48
C VAL A 137 3.29 -7.49 -0.02
N ILE A 138 2.48 -8.37 0.55
CA ILE A 138 2.63 -8.75 1.95
C ILE A 138 3.90 -9.58 2.13
N SER A 139 4.81 -9.07 2.94
CA SER A 139 6.09 -9.69 3.26
C SER A 139 6.02 -10.63 4.45
N ASP A 140 5.20 -10.29 5.44
CA ASP A 140 5.12 -10.98 6.72
C ASP A 140 3.76 -10.74 7.38
N SER A 141 3.45 -11.51 8.40
CA SER A 141 2.20 -11.37 9.17
C SER A 141 2.27 -10.31 10.27
N ALA A 142 3.32 -9.48 10.26
CA ALA A 142 3.59 -8.46 11.28
C ALA A 142 3.47 -9.02 12.73
N ASP A 143 3.97 -10.23 12.96
CA ASP A 143 4.04 -10.91 14.25
C ASP A 143 5.49 -11.09 14.73
N SER A 144 5.70 -11.87 15.80
CA SER A 144 7.01 -12.09 16.41
C SER A 144 8.07 -12.73 15.51
N ASN A 145 7.69 -13.36 14.40
CA ASN A 145 8.60 -13.97 13.43
C ASN A 145 8.88 -13.06 12.22
N SER A 146 8.21 -11.90 12.15
CA SER A 146 8.22 -11.01 10.98
C SER A 146 9.63 -10.61 10.51
N VAL A 147 10.61 -10.46 11.41
CA VAL A 147 11.98 -10.06 11.04
C VAL A 147 12.68 -11.16 10.23
N MET A 148 12.61 -12.43 10.68
CA MET A 148 13.22 -13.56 9.95
C MET A 148 12.50 -13.82 8.64
N ASP A 149 11.17 -13.76 8.67
CA ASP A 149 10.34 -13.98 7.49
C ASP A 149 10.56 -12.89 6.44
N PHE A 150 10.74 -11.64 6.88
CA PHE A 150 11.04 -10.49 6.02
C PHE A 150 12.35 -10.66 5.26
N ASP A 151 13.45 -11.04 5.93
CA ASP A 151 14.76 -11.22 5.28
C ASP A 151 14.75 -12.33 4.21
N LEU A 152 14.07 -13.43 4.49
CA LEU A 152 13.91 -14.53 3.53
C LEU A 152 13.03 -14.11 2.36
N PHE A 153 11.91 -13.47 2.66
CA PHE A 153 11.00 -12.95 1.67
C PHE A 153 11.67 -11.93 0.74
N LEU A 154 12.44 -10.99 1.30
CA LEU A 154 13.05 -9.93 0.52
C LEU A 154 13.99 -10.46 -0.57
N LYS A 155 14.77 -11.52 -0.29
CA LYS A 155 15.64 -12.17 -1.27
C LYS A 155 14.86 -12.70 -2.46
N ASP A 156 13.69 -13.25 -2.20
CA ASP A 156 12.80 -13.82 -3.21
C ASP A 156 12.01 -12.72 -3.95
N TYR A 157 11.57 -11.70 -3.21
CA TYR A 157 10.85 -10.56 -3.76
C TYR A 157 11.67 -9.76 -4.77
N VAL A 158 12.95 -9.53 -4.52
CA VAL A 158 13.87 -8.84 -5.46
C VAL A 158 13.89 -9.52 -6.84
N LEU A 159 13.79 -10.85 -6.87
CA LEU A 159 13.80 -11.62 -8.12
C LEU A 159 12.45 -11.60 -8.87
N ASN A 160 11.35 -11.35 -8.16
CA ASN A 160 9.99 -11.51 -8.71
C ASN A 160 9.18 -10.19 -8.77
N SER A 161 9.61 -9.14 -8.07
CA SER A 161 8.86 -7.87 -7.95
C SER A 161 8.60 -7.18 -9.29
N TRP A 162 9.48 -7.34 -10.27
CA TRP A 162 9.35 -6.77 -11.60
C TRP A 162 8.12 -7.30 -12.37
N GLU A 163 7.66 -8.53 -12.06
CA GLU A 163 6.50 -9.14 -12.74
C GLU A 163 5.22 -8.31 -12.57
N ILE A 164 5.01 -7.73 -11.37
CA ILE A 164 3.88 -6.82 -11.12
C ILE A 164 3.97 -5.60 -12.03
N LEU A 165 5.15 -4.97 -12.09
CA LEU A 165 5.36 -3.78 -12.90
C LEU A 165 5.21 -4.10 -14.39
N ASP A 166 5.76 -5.23 -14.85
CA ASP A 166 5.63 -5.65 -16.25
C ASP A 166 4.17 -5.82 -16.64
N CYS A 167 3.37 -6.52 -15.84
CA CYS A 167 1.94 -6.68 -16.06
C CYS A 167 1.17 -5.35 -16.12
N ILE A 168 1.57 -4.37 -15.29
CA ILE A 168 0.96 -3.05 -15.27
C ILE A 168 1.39 -2.25 -16.49
N LEU A 169 2.69 -2.21 -16.81
CA LEU A 169 3.25 -1.34 -17.85
C LEU A 169 2.88 -1.77 -19.27
N GLN A 170 2.60 -3.05 -19.51
CA GLN A 170 2.22 -3.55 -20.83
C GLN A 170 0.93 -2.94 -21.39
N ASN A 171 0.05 -2.41 -20.55
CA ASN A 171 -1.28 -1.92 -20.94
C ASN A 171 -1.70 -0.67 -20.19
N ILE A 172 -0.80 0.31 -20.03
CA ILE A 172 -1.14 1.57 -19.37
C ILE A 172 -2.27 2.27 -20.14
N PRO A 173 -3.43 2.52 -19.52
CA PRO A 173 -4.51 3.23 -20.18
C PRO A 173 -4.18 4.72 -20.36
N LYS A 174 -4.78 5.35 -21.34
CA LYS A 174 -4.78 6.81 -21.38
C LYS A 174 -5.57 7.34 -20.18
N MET A 175 -4.92 8.20 -19.39
CA MET A 175 -5.63 8.85 -18.29
C MET A 175 -6.81 9.66 -18.85
N PRO A 176 -7.98 9.65 -18.19
CA PRO A 176 -9.07 10.57 -18.52
C PRO A 176 -8.54 12.01 -18.49
N ASN A 177 -8.87 12.78 -19.50
CA ASN A 177 -8.56 14.22 -19.49
C ASN A 177 -9.34 14.87 -18.33
N ASN A 178 -8.64 15.41 -17.37
CA ASN A 178 -9.21 16.26 -16.32
C ASN A 178 -9.58 17.63 -16.88
#